data_6710ec16bc5b2a81783054b29b360795
#
_entry.id   6710ec16bc5b2a81783054b29b360795
#
_cell.length_a   1.000
_cell.length_b   1.000
_cell.length_c   1.000
_cell.angle_alpha   90.00
_cell.angle_beta   90.00
_cell.angle_gamma   90.00
#
_symmetry.space_group_name_H-M   'P 1'
#
loop_
_entity.id
_entity.type
_entity.pdbx_description
1 polymer ?
#
loop_
_entity_poly.entity_id
_entity_poly.type
_entity_poly.pdbx_seq_one_letter_code
_entity_poly.pdbx_strand_id
1 'polypeptide(L)'
;MTMRYTAPLTLFLYLAVTILADDLVITEKSFGCLLDLPKVRNTRIQNPDPQKLKEAIQIFKDSVPDKEYPTGTILQLIPTEAMVKHERSAFPNTNGWEFFALKVSADGMTILDRGDKVLNTSLKKTCLDCHSPAAKFDFVCEKGHGCAPIPVTDQQIAAMQSADQRCKK
;
A
#
# COMPACT_ATOMS: atom_id res chain seq x y z
N MET A 1 -63.19 -0.52 -39.67
CA MET A 1 -62.16 0.51 -39.80
C MET A 1 -61.21 0.38 -38.61
N THR A 2 -60.15 -0.45 -38.75
CA THR A 2 -59.23 -0.87 -37.66
C THR A 2 -57.94 -0.08 -37.80
N MET A 3 -57.73 0.83 -36.83
CA MET A 3 -56.54 1.73 -36.76
C MET A 3 -55.39 0.97 -36.08
N ARG A 4 -54.32 0.65 -36.84
CA ARG A 4 -53.11 0.02 -36.30
C ARG A 4 -52.16 1.13 -35.85
N TYR A 5 -51.89 1.18 -34.53
CA TYR A 5 -50.85 2.02 -33.93
C TYR A 5 -49.50 1.27 -33.99
N THR A 6 -48.57 1.81 -34.78
CA THR A 6 -47.17 1.38 -34.77
C THR A 6 -46.40 2.26 -33.78
N ALA A 7 -45.97 1.68 -32.66
CA ALA A 7 -45.10 2.36 -31.72
C ALA A 7 -43.65 2.37 -32.23
N PRO A 8 -42.92 3.49 -32.18
CA PRO A 8 -41.50 3.48 -32.56
C PRO A 8 -40.65 2.83 -31.45
N LEU A 9 -39.86 1.85 -31.84
CA LEU A 9 -38.87 1.20 -31.01
C LEU A 9 -37.65 2.14 -30.87
N THR A 10 -37.56 2.90 -29.79
CA THR A 10 -36.40 3.73 -29.48
C THR A 10 -35.27 2.84 -28.94
N LEU A 11 -34.26 2.60 -29.77
CA LEU A 11 -33.04 1.89 -29.40
C LEU A 11 -32.15 2.80 -28.55
N PHE A 12 -32.14 2.58 -27.23
CA PHE A 12 -31.19 3.25 -26.33
C PHE A 12 -29.80 2.59 -26.49
N LEU A 13 -28.90 3.29 -27.16
CA LEU A 13 -27.50 2.90 -27.26
C LEU A 13 -26.82 3.28 -25.92
N TYR A 14 -26.60 2.29 -25.04
CA TYR A 14 -25.78 2.45 -23.86
C TYR A 14 -24.30 2.52 -24.29
N LEU A 15 -23.73 3.73 -24.29
CA LEU A 15 -22.27 3.87 -24.33
C LEU A 15 -21.69 3.37 -23.00
N ALA A 16 -21.07 2.20 -23.01
CA ALA A 16 -20.23 1.73 -21.92
C ALA A 16 -18.97 2.60 -21.89
N VAL A 17 -18.90 3.56 -20.97
CA VAL A 17 -17.66 4.28 -20.66
C VAL A 17 -16.77 3.30 -19.90
N THR A 18 -15.80 2.71 -20.58
CA THR A 18 -14.71 1.98 -19.94
C THR A 18 -13.83 3.02 -19.26
N ILE A 19 -13.96 3.14 -17.93
CA ILE A 19 -13.01 3.85 -17.09
C ILE A 19 -11.75 3.00 -17.11
N LEU A 20 -10.73 3.42 -17.87
CA LEU A 20 -9.39 2.87 -17.75
C LEU A 20 -8.92 3.22 -16.33
N ALA A 21 -8.69 2.20 -15.50
CA ALA A 21 -8.01 2.39 -14.24
C ALA A 21 -6.61 2.93 -14.58
N ASP A 22 -6.30 4.12 -14.11
CA ASP A 22 -4.97 4.71 -14.27
C ASP A 22 -4.00 3.83 -13.47
N ASP A 23 -3.03 3.21 -14.16
CA ASP A 23 -2.04 2.36 -13.51
C ASP A 23 -1.26 3.19 -12.48
N LEU A 24 -1.26 2.73 -11.22
CA LEU A 24 -0.55 3.40 -10.13
C LEU A 24 0.96 3.33 -10.38
N VAL A 25 1.54 4.46 -10.81
CA VAL A 25 2.99 4.57 -11.08
C VAL A 25 3.73 4.94 -9.81
N ILE A 26 4.56 4.02 -9.31
CA ILE A 26 5.41 4.24 -8.13
C ILE A 26 6.85 4.48 -8.56
N THR A 27 7.39 5.60 -8.12
CA THR A 27 8.77 6.04 -8.33
C THR A 27 9.40 6.46 -7.01
N GLU A 28 10.67 6.83 -7.05
CA GLU A 28 11.39 7.40 -5.89
C GLU A 28 10.64 8.58 -5.27
N LYS A 29 9.95 9.39 -6.08
CA LYS A 29 9.17 10.56 -5.62
C LYS A 29 7.93 10.18 -4.80
N SER A 30 7.51 8.92 -4.87
CA SER A 30 6.37 8.41 -4.07
C SER A 30 6.71 8.25 -2.59
N PHE A 31 7.98 8.29 -2.21
CA PHE A 31 8.46 8.03 -0.86
C PHE A 31 9.13 9.30 -0.27
N GLY A 32 8.35 10.13 0.39
CA GLY A 32 8.83 11.35 1.05
C GLY A 32 9.41 11.11 2.45
N CYS A 33 9.68 12.21 3.16
CA CYS A 33 10.09 12.19 4.58
C CYS A 33 9.06 11.47 5.44
N LEU A 34 9.48 10.46 6.21
CA LEU A 34 8.57 9.72 7.08
C LEU A 34 7.93 10.59 8.17
N LEU A 35 8.63 11.60 8.65
CA LEU A 35 8.13 12.45 9.74
C LEU A 35 6.96 13.34 9.30
N ASP A 36 6.83 13.60 8.00
CA ASP A 36 5.73 14.40 7.44
C ASP A 36 4.43 13.56 7.29
N LEU A 37 4.51 12.22 7.44
CA LEU A 37 3.39 11.31 7.23
C LEU A 37 2.62 11.04 8.54
N PRO A 38 1.30 10.85 8.49
CA PRO A 38 0.51 10.35 9.60
C PRO A 38 1.11 9.09 10.21
N LYS A 39 1.21 9.07 11.54
CA LYS A 39 1.72 7.94 12.31
C LYS A 39 0.59 7.25 13.06
N VAL A 40 0.47 5.94 12.87
CA VAL A 40 -0.40 5.08 13.69
C VAL A 40 0.46 3.99 14.31
N ARG A 41 0.52 3.95 15.64
CA ARG A 41 1.51 3.15 16.38
C ARG A 41 2.93 3.48 15.88
N ASN A 42 3.65 2.55 15.27
CA ASN A 42 4.97 2.80 14.70
C ASN A 42 4.97 2.97 13.18
N THR A 43 3.86 2.68 12.50
CA THR A 43 3.77 2.72 11.06
C THR A 43 3.37 4.11 10.55
N ARG A 44 4.02 4.54 9.49
CA ARG A 44 3.69 5.74 8.71
C ARG A 44 2.80 5.35 7.55
N ILE A 45 1.73 6.09 7.34
CA ILE A 45 0.69 5.78 6.37
C ILE A 45 0.54 6.92 5.39
N GLN A 46 0.49 6.61 4.10
CA GLN A 46 0.29 7.57 3.03
C GLN A 46 -0.75 7.04 2.04
N ASN A 47 -1.52 7.93 1.47
CA ASN A 47 -2.29 7.73 0.24
C ASN A 47 -2.49 9.10 -0.42
N PRO A 48 -2.30 9.26 -1.75
CA PRO A 48 -2.49 10.54 -2.41
C PRO A 48 -3.94 11.04 -2.37
N ASP A 49 -4.91 10.13 -2.23
CA ASP A 49 -6.31 10.45 -2.02
C ASP A 49 -6.60 10.62 -0.52
N PRO A 50 -7.04 11.81 -0.05
CA PRO A 50 -7.31 12.06 1.36
C PRO A 50 -8.41 11.17 1.98
N GLN A 51 -9.41 10.74 1.19
CA GLN A 51 -10.48 9.87 1.67
C GLN A 51 -9.93 8.44 1.86
N LYS A 52 -9.16 7.94 0.90
CA LYS A 52 -8.47 6.65 1.00
C LYS A 52 -7.43 6.65 2.12
N LEU A 53 -6.73 7.78 2.35
CA LEU A 53 -5.83 7.92 3.50
C LEU A 53 -6.57 7.76 4.82
N LYS A 54 -7.71 8.44 4.97
CA LYS A 54 -8.54 8.32 6.18
C LYS A 54 -9.03 6.89 6.39
N GLU A 55 -9.46 6.22 5.32
CA GLU A 55 -9.88 4.81 5.36
C GLU A 55 -8.71 3.90 5.75
N ALA A 56 -7.55 4.04 5.12
CA ALA A 56 -6.34 3.25 5.44
C ALA A 56 -5.93 3.40 6.91
N ILE A 57 -5.96 4.63 7.44
CA ILE A 57 -5.69 4.92 8.85
C ILE A 57 -6.71 4.22 9.75
N GLN A 58 -7.98 4.22 9.38
CA GLN A 58 -9.02 3.56 10.18
C GLN A 58 -8.86 2.04 10.17
N ILE A 59 -8.63 1.42 9.01
CA ILE A 59 -8.36 -0.02 8.88
C ILE A 59 -7.15 -0.41 9.76
N PHE A 60 -6.07 0.38 9.70
CA PHE A 60 -4.86 0.12 10.49
C PHE A 60 -5.12 0.21 12.01
N LYS A 61 -5.93 1.18 12.45
CA LYS A 61 -6.31 1.36 13.86
C LYS A 61 -7.19 0.21 14.38
N ASP A 62 -8.19 -0.16 13.59
CA ASP A 62 -9.19 -1.15 13.99
C ASP A 62 -8.61 -2.56 14.01
N SER A 63 -7.62 -2.85 13.14
CA SER A 63 -6.95 -4.15 13.06
C SER A 63 -7.94 -5.32 12.99
N VAL A 64 -9.02 -5.19 12.21
CA VAL A 64 -10.02 -6.25 12.01
C VAL A 64 -9.66 -7.10 10.81
N PRO A 65 -9.82 -8.43 10.89
CA PRO A 65 -9.57 -9.31 9.74
C PRO A 65 -10.53 -9.03 8.58
N ASP A 66 -10.12 -9.47 7.39
CA ASP A 66 -10.89 -9.42 6.14
C ASP A 66 -11.24 -7.98 5.68
N LYS A 67 -10.44 -6.99 6.09
CA LYS A 67 -10.46 -5.63 5.58
C LYS A 67 -9.27 -5.39 4.67
N GLU A 68 -9.54 -4.91 3.45
CA GLU A 68 -8.50 -4.58 2.47
C GLU A 68 -8.18 -3.09 2.50
N TYR A 69 -6.89 -2.76 2.38
CA TYR A 69 -6.46 -1.38 2.25
C TYR A 69 -6.81 -0.83 0.86
N PRO A 70 -7.20 0.43 0.75
CA PRO A 70 -7.50 1.05 -0.54
C PRO A 70 -6.23 1.17 -1.40
N THR A 71 -6.40 0.98 -2.71
CA THR A 71 -5.34 1.16 -3.71
C THR A 71 -4.68 2.53 -3.57
N GLY A 72 -3.34 2.57 -3.70
CA GLY A 72 -2.51 3.76 -3.48
C GLY A 72 -2.04 3.94 -2.04
N THR A 73 -2.46 3.07 -1.10
CA THR A 73 -1.93 3.10 0.27
C THR A 73 -0.47 2.69 0.29
N ILE A 74 0.37 3.49 0.95
CA ILE A 74 1.77 3.19 1.22
C ILE A 74 1.94 3.08 2.72
N LEU A 75 2.56 1.98 3.16
CA LEU A 75 2.92 1.75 4.56
C LEU A 75 4.44 1.66 4.68
N GLN A 76 4.99 2.38 5.66
CA GLN A 76 6.41 2.33 5.99
C GLN A 76 6.60 2.28 7.51
N LEU A 77 7.37 1.30 7.97
CA LEU A 77 7.81 1.20 9.37
C LEU A 77 9.15 1.90 9.57
N ILE A 78 10.06 1.69 8.63
CA ILE A 78 11.42 2.25 8.61
C ILE A 78 11.73 2.88 7.25
N PRO A 79 12.74 3.77 7.16
CA PRO A 79 13.04 4.48 5.90
C PRO A 79 13.42 3.57 4.72
N THR A 80 13.98 2.40 5.00
CA THR A 80 14.57 1.50 4.00
C THR A 80 13.60 0.48 3.41
N GLU A 81 12.37 0.43 3.89
CA GLU A 81 11.36 -0.54 3.44
C GLU A 81 10.00 0.14 3.28
N ALA A 82 9.25 -0.29 2.27
CA ALA A 82 7.88 0.14 2.06
C ALA A 82 7.02 -1.00 1.50
N MET A 83 5.72 -0.89 1.65
CA MET A 83 4.75 -1.67 0.90
C MET A 83 3.69 -0.74 0.32
N VAL A 84 3.29 -1.01 -0.93
CA VAL A 84 2.34 -0.20 -1.70
C VAL A 84 1.19 -1.07 -2.17
N LYS A 85 -0.02 -0.63 -1.93
CA LYS A 85 -1.24 -1.31 -2.35
C LYS A 85 -1.60 -0.93 -3.78
N HIS A 86 -1.54 -1.88 -4.68
CA HIS A 86 -2.04 -1.82 -6.06
C HIS A 86 -3.40 -2.51 -6.17
N GLU A 87 -3.95 -2.53 -7.37
CA GLU A 87 -5.05 -3.44 -7.69
C GLU A 87 -4.58 -4.90 -7.51
N ARG A 88 -5.48 -5.76 -7.02
CA ARG A 88 -5.16 -7.17 -6.72
C ARG A 88 -4.53 -7.92 -7.91
N SER A 89 -4.96 -7.58 -9.14
CA SER A 89 -4.45 -8.20 -10.37
C SER A 89 -2.97 -7.94 -10.64
N ALA A 90 -2.41 -6.84 -10.13
CA ALA A 90 -1.00 -6.52 -10.31
C ALA A 90 -0.07 -7.43 -9.49
N PHE A 91 -0.48 -7.76 -8.26
CA PHE A 91 0.27 -8.63 -7.34
C PHE A 91 -0.68 -9.63 -6.66
N PRO A 92 -1.17 -10.66 -7.38
CA PRO A 92 -2.22 -11.55 -6.85
C PRO A 92 -1.79 -12.37 -5.63
N ASN A 93 -0.49 -12.71 -5.52
CA ASN A 93 0.05 -13.49 -4.40
C ASN A 93 0.05 -12.74 -3.07
N THR A 94 -0.02 -11.42 -3.11
CA THR A 94 0.08 -10.51 -1.97
C THR A 94 -1.17 -9.64 -1.83
N ASN A 95 -2.27 -10.05 -2.48
CA ASN A 95 -3.50 -9.26 -2.51
C ASN A 95 -3.30 -7.82 -3.01
N GLY A 96 -2.41 -7.62 -4.00
CA GLY A 96 -2.11 -6.30 -4.56
C GLY A 96 -0.97 -5.56 -3.86
N TRP A 97 -0.34 -6.10 -2.81
CA TRP A 97 0.80 -5.45 -2.19
C TRP A 97 2.10 -5.68 -2.98
N GLU A 98 2.76 -4.60 -3.32
CA GLU A 98 4.13 -4.57 -3.81
C GLU A 98 5.06 -4.14 -2.68
N PHE A 99 6.13 -4.87 -2.45
CA PHE A 99 7.16 -4.55 -1.47
C PHE A 99 8.32 -3.82 -2.11
N PHE A 100 9.01 -2.99 -1.32
CA PHE A 100 10.14 -2.18 -1.77
C PHE A 100 11.29 -2.27 -0.77
N ALA A 101 12.49 -2.49 -1.30
CA ALA A 101 13.74 -2.22 -0.61
C ALA A 101 14.28 -0.86 -1.11
N LEU A 102 14.53 0.06 -0.18
CA LEU A 102 14.92 1.43 -0.47
C LEU A 102 16.31 1.73 0.09
N LYS A 103 17.11 2.49 -0.65
CA LYS A 103 18.32 3.12 -0.15
C LYS A 103 18.05 4.60 0.03
N VAL A 104 18.20 5.08 1.27
CA VAL A 104 18.03 6.49 1.62
C VAL A 104 19.37 7.05 2.06
N SER A 105 19.79 8.16 1.45
CA SER A 105 21.06 8.86 1.73
C SER A 105 20.86 10.37 1.66
N ALA A 106 21.90 11.14 2.00
CA ALA A 106 21.89 12.60 1.87
C ALA A 106 21.72 13.06 0.41
N ASP A 107 22.16 12.24 -0.56
CA ASP A 107 22.09 12.54 -1.98
C ASP A 107 20.73 12.20 -2.62
N GLY A 108 19.82 11.58 -1.85
CA GLY A 108 18.50 11.19 -2.33
C GLY A 108 18.10 9.77 -1.93
N MET A 109 17.09 9.26 -2.62
CA MET A 109 16.53 7.93 -2.41
C MET A 109 16.55 7.14 -3.72
N THR A 110 16.83 5.84 -3.63
CA THR A 110 16.83 4.92 -4.77
C THR A 110 16.02 3.67 -4.40
N ILE A 111 15.19 3.20 -5.31
CA ILE A 111 14.55 1.88 -5.22
C ILE A 111 15.61 0.84 -5.58
N LEU A 112 16.02 0.01 -4.61
CA LEU A 112 17.00 -1.07 -4.83
C LEU A 112 16.36 -2.32 -5.43
N ASP A 113 15.14 -2.65 -4.94
CA ASP A 113 14.38 -3.82 -5.37
C ASP A 113 12.90 -3.57 -5.14
N ARG A 114 12.04 -4.22 -5.94
CA ARG A 114 10.59 -4.10 -5.82
C ARG A 114 9.85 -5.33 -6.35
N GLY A 115 8.65 -5.58 -5.83
CA GLY A 115 7.78 -6.69 -6.26
C GLY A 115 7.27 -7.52 -5.08
N ASP A 116 6.79 -8.73 -5.37
CA ASP A 116 6.28 -9.68 -4.36
C ASP A 116 7.39 -10.57 -3.76
N LYS A 117 8.60 -10.59 -4.33
CA LYS A 117 9.73 -11.45 -3.94
C LYS A 117 10.94 -10.69 -3.40
N VAL A 118 10.77 -9.44 -3.02
CA VAL A 118 11.86 -8.62 -2.44
C VAL A 118 12.50 -9.33 -1.26
N LEU A 119 13.82 -9.46 -1.28
CA LEU A 119 14.61 -10.09 -0.23
C LEU A 119 15.01 -9.06 0.85
N ASN A 120 14.57 -9.30 2.07
CA ASN A 120 15.18 -8.63 3.23
C ASN A 120 16.53 -9.31 3.54
N THR A 121 17.61 -8.67 3.15
CA THR A 121 18.97 -9.22 3.28
C THR A 121 19.40 -9.41 4.73
N SER A 122 18.91 -8.58 5.65
CA SER A 122 19.21 -8.67 7.08
C SER A 122 18.55 -9.89 7.73
N LEU A 123 17.33 -10.22 7.32
CA LEU A 123 16.55 -11.34 7.86
C LEU A 123 16.72 -12.61 7.01
N LYS A 124 17.34 -12.55 5.84
CA LYS A 124 17.49 -13.65 4.87
C LYS A 124 16.15 -14.31 4.51
N LYS A 125 15.10 -13.50 4.42
CA LYS A 125 13.72 -13.89 4.06
C LYS A 125 13.15 -12.93 3.07
N THR A 126 12.20 -13.37 2.25
CA THR A 126 11.44 -12.42 1.43
C THR A 126 10.46 -11.63 2.30
N CYS A 127 10.06 -10.45 1.84
CA CYS A 127 9.02 -9.67 2.51
C CYS A 127 7.74 -10.50 2.63
N LEU A 128 7.37 -11.21 1.57
CA LEU A 128 6.19 -12.09 1.56
C LEU A 128 6.27 -13.19 2.62
N ASP A 129 7.43 -13.83 2.84
CA ASP A 129 7.57 -14.87 3.87
C ASP A 129 7.23 -14.35 5.28
N CYS A 130 7.60 -13.10 5.56
CA CYS A 130 7.29 -12.46 6.83
C CYS A 130 5.83 -12.00 6.92
N HIS A 131 5.24 -11.53 5.81
CA HIS A 131 3.91 -10.95 5.76
C HIS A 131 2.77 -11.97 5.54
N SER A 132 3.07 -13.16 4.98
CA SER A 132 2.08 -14.21 4.70
C SER A 132 1.21 -14.63 5.90
N PRO A 133 1.74 -14.73 7.14
CA PRO A 133 0.92 -15.05 8.30
C PRO A 133 -0.20 -14.03 8.57
N ALA A 134 -0.02 -12.78 8.11
CA ALA A 134 -1.01 -11.70 8.24
C ALA A 134 -2.00 -11.63 7.05
N ALA A 135 -2.14 -12.67 6.23
CA ALA A 135 -3.01 -12.63 5.04
C ALA A 135 -4.47 -12.24 5.36
N LYS A 136 -4.99 -12.63 6.53
CA LYS A 136 -6.33 -12.21 7.01
C LYS A 136 -6.43 -10.71 7.35
N PHE A 137 -5.30 -10.04 7.52
CA PHE A 137 -5.18 -8.62 7.80
C PHE A 137 -4.57 -7.88 6.59
N ASP A 138 -4.91 -8.38 5.39
CA ASP A 138 -4.41 -7.86 4.13
C ASP A 138 -2.88 -7.78 4.09
N PHE A 139 -2.19 -8.83 4.58
CA PHE A 139 -0.72 -8.93 4.62
C PHE A 139 -0.02 -7.84 5.48
N VAL A 140 -0.74 -7.08 6.29
CA VAL A 140 -0.15 -6.05 7.14
C VAL A 140 0.19 -6.63 8.51
N CYS A 141 1.49 -6.67 8.83
CA CYS A 141 2.00 -7.18 10.10
C CYS A 141 1.80 -6.17 11.23
N GLU A 142 1.05 -6.57 12.24
CA GLU A 142 0.89 -5.88 13.51
C GLU A 142 0.79 -6.90 14.65
N LYS A 143 0.81 -6.40 15.90
CA LYS A 143 0.65 -7.28 17.05
C LYS A 143 -0.66 -8.07 16.96
N GLY A 144 -0.57 -9.39 17.01
CA GLY A 144 -1.74 -10.27 16.91
C GLY A 144 -2.10 -10.70 15.49
N HIS A 145 -1.43 -10.21 14.44
CA HIS A 145 -1.69 -10.57 13.04
C HIS A 145 -0.99 -11.87 12.58
N GLY A 146 -0.22 -12.50 13.46
CA GLY A 146 0.45 -13.79 13.17
C GLY A 146 1.89 -13.67 12.67
N CYS A 147 2.37 -12.49 12.35
CA CYS A 147 3.75 -12.27 11.95
C CYS A 147 4.72 -12.54 13.11
N ALA A 148 5.91 -13.06 12.78
CA ALA A 148 6.99 -13.16 13.75
C ALA A 148 7.43 -11.76 14.21
N PRO A 149 7.83 -11.62 15.48
CA PRO A 149 8.39 -10.36 15.98
C PRO A 149 9.62 -9.95 15.17
N ILE A 150 9.70 -8.66 14.83
CA ILE A 150 10.91 -8.09 14.23
C ILE A 150 11.98 -7.87 15.31
N PRO A 151 13.28 -8.01 14.98
CA PRO A 151 14.37 -7.91 15.95
C PRO A 151 14.74 -6.45 16.29
N VAL A 152 13.75 -5.57 16.37
CA VAL A 152 13.93 -4.14 16.70
C VAL A 152 12.83 -3.67 17.65
N THR A 153 13.22 -2.81 18.60
CA THR A 153 12.30 -2.22 19.57
C THR A 153 11.61 -0.98 19.01
N ASP A 154 10.50 -0.57 19.63
CA ASP A 154 9.79 0.68 19.27
C ASP A 154 10.71 1.90 19.33
N GLN A 155 11.64 1.94 20.28
CA GLN A 155 12.64 3.02 20.41
C GLN A 155 13.61 3.02 19.22
N GLN A 156 14.06 1.83 18.77
CA GLN A 156 14.91 1.72 17.59
C GLN A 156 14.18 2.13 16.31
N ILE A 157 12.91 1.75 16.16
CA ILE A 157 12.08 2.19 15.04
C ILE A 157 11.96 3.72 15.04
N ALA A 158 11.65 4.33 16.18
CA ALA A 158 11.56 5.78 16.31
C ALA A 158 12.89 6.47 15.96
N ALA A 159 14.02 5.92 16.40
CA ALA A 159 15.35 6.43 16.08
C ALA A 159 15.64 6.35 14.58
N MET A 160 15.31 5.23 13.91
CA MET A 160 15.47 5.08 12.46
C MET A 160 14.59 6.07 11.69
N GLN A 161 13.33 6.28 12.11
CA GLN A 161 12.45 7.28 11.50
C GLN A 161 12.99 8.71 11.68
N SER A 162 13.52 9.04 12.86
CA SER A 162 14.12 10.35 13.13
C SER A 162 15.42 10.59 12.35
N ALA A 163 16.11 9.52 11.99
CA ALA A 163 17.34 9.57 11.18
C ALA A 163 17.09 9.58 9.67
N ASP A 164 15.83 9.60 9.24
CA ASP A 164 15.46 9.58 7.81
C ASP A 164 16.07 10.78 7.07
N GLN A 165 17.00 10.50 6.15
CA GLN A 165 17.73 11.53 5.41
C GLN A 165 16.81 12.35 4.50
N ARG A 166 15.66 11.83 4.10
CA ARG A 166 14.63 12.53 3.30
C ARG A 166 14.01 13.70 4.07
N CYS A 167 14.12 13.71 5.40
CA CYS A 167 13.60 14.76 6.28
C CYS A 167 14.58 15.93 6.48
N LYS A 168 15.82 15.80 6.04
CA LYS A 168 16.81 16.88 6.11
C LYS A 168 16.60 17.82 4.92
N LYS A 169 16.14 19.01 5.18
CA LYS A 169 16.05 20.13 4.23
C LYS A 169 17.27 21.02 4.35
#